data_49fa05ae9ed6680e16dbdd1fb5b458ad
#
_entry.id   49fa05ae9ed6680e16dbdd1fb5b458ad
#
_cell.length_a   1.000
_cell.length_b   1.000
_cell.length_c   1.000
_cell.angle_alpha   90.00
_cell.angle_beta   90.00
_cell.angle_gamma   90.00
#
_symmetry.space_group_name_H-M   'P 1'
#
loop_
_entity.id
_entity.type
_entity.pdbx_description
1 polymer ?
#
loop_
_entity_poly.entity_id
_entity_poly.type
_entity_poly.pdbx_seq_one_letter_code
_entity_poly.pdbx_strand_id
1 'polypeptide(L)'
;RCMPPRKSMDLRGGMHLVLRVDTSNLPEDAKEDAVDRALEVIRNRIDEFGVREPSIQKQGNDAIVVQLPGVTDRDRAIDLIGKTAVLEFKMAASDPDKLAQALDGKIPEGYELVRSEEDNEPLLLEKNAVLRGDTLTTAAVRFDSSQFNEPIVSIKFNAEGTKKFAEITANNVGRRLAILLDGKVQSAPRIREPIPSGEAVISGRFT
;
A
#
# COMPACT_ATOMS: atom_id res chain seq x y z
N ARG A 1 -40.00 21.93 32.66
CA ARG A 1 -39.20 20.66 32.46
C ARG A 1 -37.80 21.07 32.07
N CYS A 2 -36.89 20.97 33.01
CA CYS A 2 -35.45 21.23 32.81
C CYS A 2 -34.88 20.15 31.91
N MET A 3 -34.26 20.53 30.79
CA MET A 3 -33.42 19.62 30.00
C MET A 3 -32.15 19.35 30.78
N PRO A 4 -31.70 18.08 30.85
CA PRO A 4 -30.39 17.77 31.42
C PRO A 4 -29.28 18.37 30.55
N PRO A 5 -28.16 18.82 31.15
CA PRO A 5 -27.05 19.39 30.41
C PRO A 5 -26.47 18.29 29.48
N ARG A 6 -26.19 18.69 28.22
CA ARG A 6 -25.43 17.86 27.28
C ARG A 6 -24.10 17.50 27.95
N LYS A 7 -23.81 16.22 28.07
CA LYS A 7 -22.51 15.73 28.52
C LYS A 7 -21.43 16.45 27.72
N SER A 8 -20.66 17.29 28.41
CA SER A 8 -19.41 17.81 27.92
C SER A 8 -18.52 16.62 27.59
N MET A 9 -18.01 16.58 26.36
CA MET A 9 -16.96 15.64 25.99
C MET A 9 -15.83 15.80 27.00
N ASP A 10 -15.53 14.73 27.76
CA ASP A 10 -14.35 14.67 28.57
C ASP A 10 -13.12 14.89 27.67
N LEU A 11 -12.44 15.99 27.91
CA LEU A 11 -11.15 16.34 27.31
C LEU A 11 -10.04 15.43 27.89
N ARG A 12 -10.16 14.14 27.70
CA ARG A 12 -9.02 13.25 27.77
C ARG A 12 -8.21 13.48 26.53
N GLY A 13 -7.02 14.07 26.67
CA GLY A 13 -6.13 14.50 25.63
C GLY A 13 -6.24 13.67 24.34
N GLY A 14 -6.30 14.33 23.22
CA GLY A 14 -6.42 13.73 21.92
C GLY A 14 -5.74 14.60 20.88
N MET A 15 -5.51 14.04 19.70
CA MET A 15 -4.87 14.74 18.59
C MET A 15 -5.92 15.14 17.55
N HIS A 16 -5.79 16.35 17.04
CA HIS A 16 -6.57 16.87 15.91
C HIS A 16 -5.60 17.24 14.80
N LEU A 17 -5.71 16.54 13.66
CA LEU A 17 -4.87 16.74 12.49
C LEU A 17 -5.72 17.17 11.31
N VAL A 18 -5.20 18.10 10.52
CA VAL A 18 -5.76 18.46 9.21
C VAL A 18 -4.72 18.10 8.16
N LEU A 19 -5.02 17.12 7.33
CA LEU A 19 -4.18 16.64 6.25
C LEU A 19 -4.67 17.20 4.94
N ARG A 20 -3.78 17.67 4.09
CA ARG A 20 -4.10 18.07 2.72
C ARG A 20 -3.61 17.04 1.73
N VAL A 21 -4.47 16.67 0.81
CA VAL A 21 -4.12 15.80 -0.31
C VAL A 21 -3.52 16.66 -1.42
N ASP A 22 -2.27 16.40 -1.77
CA ASP A 22 -1.64 17.08 -2.89
C ASP A 22 -2.20 16.53 -4.21
N THR A 23 -3.10 17.29 -4.81
CA THR A 23 -3.74 16.97 -6.08
C THR A 23 -3.19 17.79 -7.24
N SER A 24 -2.08 18.52 -7.06
CA SER A 24 -1.54 19.48 -8.04
C SER A 24 -1.17 18.83 -9.37
N ASN A 25 -0.77 17.55 -9.35
CA ASN A 25 -0.35 16.79 -10.53
C ASN A 25 -1.44 15.87 -11.10
N LEU A 26 -2.67 15.95 -10.58
CA LEU A 26 -3.78 15.11 -11.01
C LEU A 26 -4.74 15.89 -11.92
N PRO A 27 -5.31 15.23 -12.94
CA PRO A 27 -6.40 15.80 -13.72
C PRO A 27 -7.65 16.03 -12.84
N GLU A 28 -8.51 16.99 -13.22
CA GLU A 28 -9.64 17.43 -12.40
C GLU A 28 -10.61 16.29 -12.03
N ASP A 29 -10.86 15.39 -12.96
CA ASP A 29 -11.72 14.21 -12.78
C ASP A 29 -11.15 13.17 -11.79
N ALA A 30 -9.84 13.18 -11.56
CA ALA A 30 -9.17 12.28 -10.62
C ALA A 30 -8.97 12.89 -9.22
N LYS A 31 -9.20 14.20 -9.04
CA LYS A 31 -8.93 14.88 -7.76
C LYS A 31 -9.88 14.44 -6.64
N GLU A 32 -11.16 14.36 -6.94
CA GLU A 32 -12.17 13.96 -5.94
C GLU A 32 -11.96 12.51 -5.49
N ASP A 33 -11.69 11.62 -6.43
CA ASP A 33 -11.37 10.21 -6.19
C ASP A 33 -10.05 10.04 -5.40
N ALA A 34 -9.07 10.93 -5.60
CA ALA A 34 -7.82 10.92 -4.84
C ALA A 34 -8.03 11.21 -3.35
N VAL A 35 -8.95 12.13 -3.00
CA VAL A 35 -9.27 12.45 -1.60
C VAL A 35 -10.00 11.27 -0.93
N ASP A 36 -10.90 10.59 -1.65
CA ASP A 36 -11.59 9.40 -1.14
C ASP A 36 -10.63 8.25 -0.88
N ARG A 37 -9.72 7.98 -1.80
CA ARG A 37 -8.65 6.98 -1.62
C ARG A 37 -7.74 7.34 -0.45
N ALA A 38 -7.33 8.60 -0.33
CA ALA A 38 -6.51 9.05 0.80
C ALA A 38 -7.23 8.86 2.15
N LEU A 39 -8.54 9.10 2.19
CA LEU A 39 -9.36 8.89 3.39
C LEU A 39 -9.38 7.41 3.79
N GLU A 40 -9.54 6.48 2.84
CA GLU A 40 -9.51 5.03 3.12
C GLU A 40 -8.13 4.57 3.60
N VAL A 41 -7.05 5.04 2.96
CA VAL A 41 -5.67 4.73 3.41
C VAL A 41 -5.45 5.20 4.84
N ILE A 42 -5.86 6.42 5.17
CA ILE A 42 -5.74 6.98 6.51
C ILE A 42 -6.56 6.15 7.52
N ARG A 43 -7.78 5.76 7.17
CA ARG A 43 -8.64 4.93 8.02
C ARG A 43 -7.98 3.60 8.36
N ASN A 44 -7.50 2.86 7.37
CA ASN A 44 -6.84 1.57 7.56
C ASN A 44 -5.62 1.69 8.46
N ARG A 45 -4.81 2.73 8.31
CA ARG A 45 -3.64 2.98 9.16
C ARG A 45 -4.00 3.29 10.60
N ILE A 46 -5.06 4.07 10.81
CA ILE A 46 -5.54 4.42 12.14
C ILE A 46 -6.13 3.18 12.84
N ASP A 47 -6.81 2.32 12.10
CA ASP A 47 -7.34 1.06 12.63
C ASP A 47 -6.20 0.11 13.04
N GLU A 48 -5.12 0.01 12.24
CA GLU A 48 -3.91 -0.74 12.61
C GLU A 48 -3.21 -0.16 13.86
N PHE A 49 -3.31 1.16 14.07
CA PHE A 49 -2.75 1.81 15.26
C PHE A 49 -3.56 1.52 16.52
N GLY A 50 -4.77 0.97 16.39
CA GLY A 50 -5.63 0.57 17.50
C GLY A 50 -6.24 1.74 18.26
N VAL A 51 -6.44 2.89 17.63
CA VAL A 51 -7.13 4.03 18.21
C VAL A 51 -8.61 3.70 18.38
N ARG A 52 -9.14 3.90 19.58
CA ARG A 52 -10.57 3.71 19.84
C ARG A 52 -11.36 4.92 19.36
N GLU A 53 -12.39 4.67 18.55
CA GLU A 53 -13.36 5.67 18.07
C GLU A 53 -12.70 6.89 17.37
N PRO A 54 -11.83 6.67 16.36
CA PRO A 54 -11.27 7.79 15.59
C PRO A 54 -12.37 8.47 14.78
N SER A 55 -12.28 9.80 14.63
CA SER A 55 -13.14 10.53 13.71
C SER A 55 -12.31 10.95 12.49
N ILE A 56 -12.74 10.53 11.31
CA ILE A 56 -12.06 10.83 10.04
C ILE A 56 -13.11 11.37 9.08
N GLN A 57 -12.95 12.62 8.66
CA GLN A 57 -13.93 13.32 7.84
C GLN A 57 -13.27 14.13 6.74
N LYS A 58 -13.88 14.18 5.55
CA LYS A 58 -13.49 15.15 4.52
C LYS A 58 -13.82 16.56 4.96
N GLN A 59 -12.95 17.51 4.65
CA GLN A 59 -13.16 18.94 4.82
C GLN A 59 -12.85 19.67 3.51
N GLY A 60 -13.88 20.15 2.84
CA GLY A 60 -13.71 20.75 1.51
C GLY A 60 -13.31 19.70 0.47
N ASN A 61 -12.59 20.14 -0.56
CA ASN A 61 -12.25 19.34 -1.73
C ASN A 61 -10.84 18.72 -1.68
N ASP A 62 -10.00 19.11 -0.68
CA ASP A 62 -8.59 18.73 -0.64
C ASP A 62 -8.09 18.34 0.76
N ALA A 63 -8.93 18.43 1.78
CA ALA A 63 -8.50 18.22 3.16
C ALA A 63 -9.25 17.07 3.84
N ILE A 64 -8.57 16.40 4.76
CA ILE A 64 -9.08 15.34 5.63
C ILE A 64 -8.78 15.72 7.07
N VAL A 65 -9.80 15.79 7.89
CA VAL A 65 -9.71 16.03 9.33
C VAL A 65 -9.69 14.70 10.06
N VAL A 66 -8.68 14.50 10.88
CA VAL A 66 -8.49 13.30 11.69
C VAL A 66 -8.45 13.68 13.16
N GLN A 67 -9.32 13.07 13.96
CA GLN A 67 -9.34 13.21 15.41
C GLN A 67 -9.02 11.86 16.04
N LEU A 68 -7.99 11.83 16.88
CA LEU A 68 -7.48 10.64 17.53
C LEU A 68 -7.59 10.79 19.05
N PRO A 69 -8.69 10.34 19.66
CA PRO A 69 -8.87 10.43 21.10
C PRO A 69 -7.82 9.57 21.84
N GLY A 70 -7.21 10.14 22.89
CA GLY A 70 -6.25 9.42 23.74
C GLY A 70 -4.84 9.25 23.15
N VAL A 71 -4.58 9.71 21.91
CA VAL A 71 -3.25 9.69 21.31
C VAL A 71 -2.47 10.92 21.77
N THR A 72 -1.35 10.68 22.46
CA THR A 72 -0.46 11.73 23.00
C THR A 72 0.84 11.88 22.23
N ASP A 73 1.28 10.82 21.54
CA ASP A 73 2.49 10.82 20.71
C ASP A 73 2.19 11.34 19.30
N ARG A 74 2.45 12.65 19.13
CA ARG A 74 2.17 13.36 17.88
C ARG A 74 3.06 12.89 16.73
N ASP A 75 4.34 12.72 16.99
CA ASP A 75 5.31 12.44 15.92
C ASP A 75 5.07 11.05 15.36
N ARG A 76 4.80 10.09 16.23
CA ARG A 76 4.43 8.74 15.84
C ARG A 76 3.12 8.69 15.03
N ALA A 77 2.11 9.47 15.43
CA ALA A 77 0.84 9.53 14.70
C ALA A 77 1.00 10.20 13.33
N ILE A 78 1.80 11.28 13.24
CA ILE A 78 2.09 11.96 11.96
C ILE A 78 2.90 11.03 11.05
N ASP A 79 3.90 10.34 11.56
CA ASP A 79 4.69 9.37 10.80
C ASP A 79 3.83 8.23 10.25
N LEU A 80 2.89 7.73 11.05
CA LEU A 80 2.02 6.64 10.62
C LEU A 80 1.01 7.08 9.55
N ILE A 81 0.36 8.23 9.77
CA ILE A 81 -0.71 8.75 8.91
C ILE A 81 -0.13 9.42 7.66
N GLY A 82 0.99 10.14 7.82
CA GLY A 82 1.61 10.95 6.78
C GLY A 82 2.46 10.16 5.77
N LYS A 83 2.79 8.90 6.04
CA LYS A 83 3.48 8.07 5.05
C LYS A 83 2.57 7.89 3.84
N THR A 84 3.00 8.34 2.68
CA THR A 84 2.36 7.93 1.42
C THR A 84 2.45 6.42 1.32
N ALA A 85 1.36 5.76 0.89
CA ALA A 85 1.40 4.32 0.64
C ALA A 85 2.58 4.00 -0.28
N VAL A 86 3.54 3.23 0.22
CA VAL A 86 4.74 2.91 -0.54
C VAL A 86 4.51 1.58 -1.23
N LEU A 87 4.27 1.65 -2.54
CA LEU A 87 4.26 0.48 -3.38
C LEU A 87 5.69 0.16 -3.82
N GLU A 88 6.15 -1.05 -3.52
CA GLU A 88 7.45 -1.54 -3.89
C GLU A 88 7.35 -2.87 -4.64
N PHE A 89 8.25 -3.05 -5.60
CA PHE A 89 8.43 -4.32 -6.29
C PHE A 89 9.79 -4.89 -5.89
N LYS A 90 9.82 -6.11 -5.36
CA LYS A 90 11.04 -6.77 -4.90
C LYS A 90 11.15 -8.16 -5.51
N MET A 91 12.38 -8.56 -5.87
CA MET A 91 12.61 -9.89 -6.38
C MET A 91 12.65 -10.92 -5.25
N ALA A 92 11.94 -12.03 -5.43
CA ALA A 92 12.09 -13.17 -4.54
C ALA A 92 13.36 -13.96 -4.88
N ALA A 93 14.03 -14.49 -3.86
CA ALA A 93 15.14 -15.39 -4.04
C ALA A 93 14.69 -16.64 -4.82
N SER A 94 15.50 -17.06 -5.79
CA SER A 94 15.22 -18.25 -6.59
C SER A 94 15.84 -19.51 -5.99
N ASP A 95 16.76 -19.35 -5.04
CA ASP A 95 17.51 -20.41 -4.40
C ASP A 95 16.75 -20.95 -3.18
N PRO A 96 16.28 -22.22 -3.22
CA PRO A 96 15.57 -22.84 -2.11
C PRO A 96 16.43 -22.97 -0.85
N ASP A 97 17.73 -23.15 -0.99
CA ASP A 97 18.64 -23.32 0.15
C ASP A 97 18.76 -22.04 0.95
N LYS A 98 18.73 -20.88 0.27
CA LYS A 98 18.70 -19.58 0.96
C LYS A 98 17.41 -19.37 1.76
N LEU A 99 16.27 -19.79 1.21
CA LEU A 99 15.00 -19.72 1.93
C LEU A 99 15.02 -20.65 3.15
N ALA A 100 15.52 -21.88 3.01
CA ALA A 100 15.66 -22.82 4.12
C ALA A 100 16.55 -22.24 5.23
N GLN A 101 17.70 -21.67 4.90
CA GLN A 101 18.58 -21.00 5.86
C GLN A 101 17.89 -19.83 6.56
N ALA A 102 17.10 -19.04 5.83
CA ALA A 102 16.38 -17.92 6.40
C ALA A 102 15.28 -18.37 7.38
N LEU A 103 14.61 -19.49 7.10
CA LEU A 103 13.62 -20.11 7.99
C LEU A 103 14.26 -20.63 9.28
N ASP A 104 15.51 -21.08 9.23
CA ASP A 104 16.33 -21.47 10.38
C ASP A 104 16.90 -20.26 11.15
N GLY A 105 16.49 -19.04 10.81
CA GLY A 105 16.90 -17.80 11.47
C GLY A 105 18.21 -17.21 10.94
N LYS A 106 18.80 -17.75 9.88
CA LYS A 106 20.02 -17.26 9.23
C LYS A 106 19.68 -16.54 7.92
N ILE A 107 19.20 -15.31 8.02
CA ILE A 107 18.84 -14.52 6.85
C ILE A 107 20.11 -14.08 6.13
N PRO A 108 20.31 -14.43 4.83
CA PRO A 108 21.46 -13.99 4.06
C PRO A 108 21.52 -12.47 3.93
N GLU A 109 22.74 -11.93 3.85
CA GLU A 109 22.94 -10.51 3.63
C GLU A 109 22.26 -10.04 2.34
N GLY A 110 21.62 -8.86 2.37
CA GLY A 110 20.88 -8.31 1.24
C GLY A 110 19.45 -8.86 1.07
N TYR A 111 19.03 -9.78 1.95
CA TYR A 111 17.68 -10.35 1.92
C TYR A 111 16.88 -10.05 3.19
N GLU A 112 15.57 -10.16 3.09
CA GLU A 112 14.62 -10.11 4.21
C GLU A 112 13.60 -11.24 4.08
N LEU A 113 13.24 -11.84 5.21
CA LEU A 113 12.21 -12.88 5.26
C LEU A 113 10.87 -12.22 5.63
N VAL A 114 9.90 -12.35 4.75
CA VAL A 114 8.54 -11.81 4.91
C VAL A 114 7.51 -12.90 4.69
N ARG A 115 6.26 -12.64 5.06
CA ARG A 115 5.14 -13.54 4.76
C ARG A 115 4.14 -12.84 3.86
N SER A 116 3.60 -13.58 2.91
CA SER A 116 2.52 -13.13 2.05
C SER A 116 1.23 -12.95 2.86
N GLU A 117 0.51 -11.84 2.63
CA GLU A 117 -0.81 -11.61 3.23
C GLU A 117 -1.87 -12.58 2.65
N GLU A 118 -1.68 -13.02 1.41
CA GLU A 118 -2.66 -13.86 0.69
C GLU A 118 -2.73 -15.28 1.24
N ASP A 119 -1.58 -15.93 1.45
CA ASP A 119 -1.49 -17.36 1.78
C ASP A 119 -0.56 -17.66 2.97
N ASN A 120 -0.03 -16.62 3.62
CA ASN A 120 0.94 -16.71 4.70
C ASN A 120 2.23 -17.47 4.32
N GLU A 121 2.49 -17.63 3.00
CA GLU A 121 3.71 -18.26 2.49
C GLU A 121 4.96 -17.45 2.87
N PRO A 122 6.02 -18.08 3.42
CA PRO A 122 7.25 -17.37 3.67
C PRO A 122 8.00 -17.10 2.35
N LEU A 123 8.42 -15.86 2.18
CA LEU A 123 9.15 -15.39 1.02
C LEU A 123 10.46 -14.73 1.46
N LEU A 124 11.55 -15.09 0.81
CA LEU A 124 12.84 -14.44 0.97
C LEU A 124 12.99 -13.40 -0.14
N LEU A 125 12.92 -12.13 0.18
CA LEU A 125 12.97 -11.03 -0.78
C LEU A 125 14.31 -10.31 -0.74
N GLU A 126 14.77 -9.82 -1.89
CA GLU A 126 15.86 -8.86 -1.96
C GLU A 126 15.44 -7.56 -1.25
N LYS A 127 16.27 -7.02 -0.34
CA LYS A 127 15.94 -5.81 0.43
C LYS A 127 15.68 -4.59 -0.44
N ASN A 128 16.42 -4.48 -1.55
CA ASN A 128 16.29 -3.35 -2.47
C ASN A 128 15.10 -3.55 -3.40
N ALA A 129 14.19 -2.57 -3.40
CA ALA A 129 13.12 -2.54 -4.37
C ALA A 129 13.70 -2.33 -5.79
N VAL A 130 13.32 -3.18 -6.74
CA VAL A 130 13.71 -3.05 -8.15
C VAL A 130 12.91 -1.97 -8.88
N LEU A 131 11.68 -1.68 -8.36
CA LEU A 131 10.81 -0.61 -8.86
C LEU A 131 9.92 -0.10 -7.71
N ARG A 132 9.50 1.16 -7.79
CA ARG A 132 8.63 1.80 -6.79
C ARG A 132 7.41 2.44 -7.43
N GLY A 133 6.40 2.70 -6.61
CA GLY A 133 5.12 3.27 -7.02
C GLY A 133 5.18 4.69 -7.57
N ASP A 134 6.26 5.44 -7.35
CA ASP A 134 6.49 6.77 -7.94
C ASP A 134 6.61 6.73 -9.46
N THR A 135 6.89 5.56 -10.03
CA THR A 135 6.90 5.32 -11.48
C THR A 135 5.55 4.96 -12.07
N LEU A 136 4.50 4.80 -11.25
CA LEU A 136 3.14 4.54 -11.72
C LEU A 136 2.44 5.82 -12.17
N THR A 137 1.72 5.73 -13.29
CA THR A 137 0.79 6.76 -13.74
C THR A 137 -0.65 6.42 -13.37
N THR A 138 -0.99 5.12 -13.34
CA THR A 138 -2.34 4.67 -13.06
C THR A 138 -2.29 3.34 -12.31
N ALA A 139 -3.16 3.20 -11.31
CA ALA A 139 -3.49 1.93 -10.68
C ALA A 139 -5.02 1.90 -10.50
N ALA A 140 -5.68 0.91 -11.08
CA ALA A 140 -7.14 0.81 -11.04
C ALA A 140 -7.59 -0.63 -10.81
N VAL A 141 -8.55 -0.81 -9.92
CA VAL A 141 -9.23 -2.09 -9.76
C VAL A 141 -10.16 -2.30 -10.95
N ARG A 142 -10.08 -3.46 -11.56
CA ARG A 142 -10.97 -3.93 -12.62
C ARG A 142 -11.50 -5.31 -12.26
N PHE A 143 -12.59 -5.71 -12.87
CA PHE A 143 -13.13 -7.07 -12.71
C PHE A 143 -12.85 -7.84 -14.00
N ASP A 144 -12.22 -9.01 -13.86
CA ASP A 144 -11.96 -9.88 -15.00
C ASP A 144 -13.24 -10.67 -15.34
N SER A 145 -13.91 -10.25 -16.42
CA SER A 145 -15.12 -10.91 -16.90
C SER A 145 -14.88 -12.33 -17.42
N SER A 146 -13.63 -12.72 -17.67
CA SER A 146 -13.25 -14.05 -18.14
C SER A 146 -13.02 -15.05 -17.01
N GLN A 147 -12.79 -14.57 -15.77
CA GLN A 147 -12.54 -15.40 -14.58
C GLN A 147 -13.51 -15.05 -13.44
N PHE A 148 -14.76 -15.48 -13.56
CA PHE A 148 -15.79 -15.35 -12.50
C PHE A 148 -15.92 -13.94 -11.89
N ASN A 149 -15.56 -12.89 -12.64
CA ASN A 149 -15.60 -11.51 -12.19
C ASN A 149 -14.67 -11.24 -10.99
N GLU A 150 -13.51 -11.93 -10.94
CA GLU A 150 -12.52 -11.70 -9.90
C GLU A 150 -11.90 -10.29 -10.01
N PRO A 151 -11.65 -9.63 -8.87
CA PRO A 151 -11.00 -8.34 -8.87
C PRO A 151 -9.52 -8.48 -9.30
N ILE A 152 -9.11 -7.64 -10.23
CA ILE A 152 -7.73 -7.52 -10.70
C ILE A 152 -7.28 -6.07 -10.56
N VAL A 153 -6.00 -5.85 -10.33
CA VAL A 153 -5.42 -4.51 -10.32
C VAL A 153 -4.64 -4.29 -11.60
N SER A 154 -5.11 -3.38 -12.43
CA SER A 154 -4.40 -2.92 -13.62
C SER A 154 -3.47 -1.77 -13.25
N ILE A 155 -2.19 -1.90 -13.54
CA ILE A 155 -1.17 -0.87 -13.29
C ILE A 155 -0.55 -0.42 -14.61
N LYS A 156 -0.22 0.87 -14.67
CA LYS A 156 0.47 1.47 -15.80
C LYS A 156 1.61 2.34 -15.30
N PHE A 157 2.79 2.15 -15.89
CA PHE A 157 3.99 2.90 -15.56
C PHE A 157 4.17 4.12 -16.49
N ASN A 158 4.91 5.12 -16.00
CA ASN A 158 5.43 6.22 -16.83
C ASN A 158 6.54 5.71 -17.76
N ALA A 159 7.10 6.57 -18.61
CA ALA A 159 8.12 6.18 -19.59
C ALA A 159 9.39 5.58 -18.95
N GLU A 160 9.81 6.09 -17.79
CA GLU A 160 10.96 5.59 -17.07
C GLU A 160 10.67 4.23 -16.43
N GLY A 161 9.52 4.11 -15.73
CA GLY A 161 9.06 2.86 -15.12
C GLY A 161 8.85 1.77 -16.16
N THR A 162 8.30 2.10 -17.33
CA THR A 162 8.11 1.16 -18.44
C THR A 162 9.45 0.55 -18.89
N LYS A 163 10.49 1.36 -19.09
CA LYS A 163 11.82 0.87 -19.47
C LYS A 163 12.41 -0.05 -18.41
N LYS A 164 12.39 0.39 -17.15
CA LYS A 164 12.89 -0.40 -16.01
C LYS A 164 12.12 -1.71 -15.86
N PHE A 165 10.78 -1.66 -15.95
CA PHE A 165 9.94 -2.84 -15.81
C PHE A 165 10.16 -3.86 -16.93
N ALA A 166 10.33 -3.37 -18.18
CA ALA A 166 10.69 -4.21 -19.32
C ALA A 166 12.03 -4.93 -19.10
N GLU A 167 13.06 -4.21 -18.64
CA GLU A 167 14.38 -4.78 -18.34
C GLU A 167 14.32 -5.78 -17.18
N ILE A 168 13.64 -5.44 -16.08
CA ILE A 168 13.46 -6.31 -14.92
C ILE A 168 12.77 -7.61 -15.34
N THR A 169 11.67 -7.52 -16.08
CA THR A 169 10.90 -8.70 -16.49
C THR A 169 11.66 -9.54 -17.49
N ALA A 170 12.41 -8.94 -18.42
CA ALA A 170 13.23 -9.67 -19.39
C ALA A 170 14.37 -10.47 -18.73
N ASN A 171 15.03 -9.87 -17.72
CA ASN A 171 16.16 -10.50 -17.03
C ASN A 171 15.75 -11.52 -15.96
N ASN A 172 14.46 -11.55 -15.59
CA ASN A 172 13.98 -12.36 -14.46
C ASN A 172 12.79 -13.26 -14.82
N VAL A 173 12.69 -13.71 -16.07
CA VAL A 173 11.66 -14.68 -16.48
C VAL A 173 11.77 -15.96 -15.63
N GLY A 174 10.64 -16.44 -15.14
CA GLY A 174 10.54 -17.60 -14.24
C GLY A 174 10.71 -17.29 -12.76
N ARG A 175 11.23 -16.12 -12.37
CA ARG A 175 11.33 -15.67 -10.97
C ARG A 175 10.02 -15.06 -10.47
N ARG A 176 9.85 -15.00 -9.15
CA ARG A 176 8.70 -14.33 -8.52
C ARG A 176 9.04 -12.86 -8.27
N LEU A 177 8.10 -11.99 -8.61
CA LEU A 177 8.17 -10.56 -8.34
C LEU A 177 7.14 -10.22 -7.26
N ALA A 178 7.62 -9.95 -6.05
CA ALA A 178 6.74 -9.58 -4.95
C ALA A 178 6.31 -8.11 -5.07
N ILE A 179 5.04 -7.88 -4.84
CA ILE A 179 4.40 -6.56 -4.82
C ILE A 179 4.04 -6.26 -3.38
N LEU A 180 4.68 -5.24 -2.83
CA LEU A 180 4.53 -4.84 -1.44
C LEU A 180 3.82 -3.50 -1.35
N LEU A 181 2.89 -3.40 -0.43
CA LEU A 181 2.24 -2.16 -0.03
C LEU A 181 2.57 -1.91 1.45
N ASP A 182 3.23 -0.79 1.74
CA ASP A 182 3.70 -0.44 3.09
C ASP A 182 4.51 -1.56 3.78
N GLY A 183 5.34 -2.27 2.99
CA GLY A 183 6.19 -3.36 3.48
C GLY A 183 5.48 -4.73 3.61
N LYS A 184 4.17 -4.81 3.37
CA LYS A 184 3.39 -6.05 3.39
C LYS A 184 3.26 -6.62 1.99
N VAL A 185 3.55 -7.90 1.81
CA VAL A 185 3.43 -8.57 0.51
C VAL A 185 1.97 -8.83 0.19
N GLN A 186 1.45 -8.12 -0.80
CA GLN A 186 0.08 -8.30 -1.29
C GLN A 186 -0.04 -9.47 -2.28
N SER A 187 0.99 -9.64 -3.11
CA SER A 187 1.03 -10.70 -4.12
C SER A 187 2.48 -10.94 -4.55
N ALA A 188 2.79 -12.15 -5.03
CA ALA A 188 4.13 -12.47 -5.53
C ALA A 188 4.04 -13.35 -6.80
N PRO A 189 3.52 -12.82 -7.91
CA PRO A 189 3.35 -13.56 -9.14
C PRO A 189 4.70 -13.97 -9.76
N ARG A 190 4.67 -15.04 -10.56
CA ARG A 190 5.81 -15.44 -11.36
C ARG A 190 5.83 -14.69 -12.69
N ILE A 191 6.97 -14.10 -13.04
CA ILE A 191 7.18 -13.47 -14.34
C ILE A 191 7.16 -14.58 -15.42
N ARG A 192 6.16 -14.56 -16.30
CA ARG A 192 6.00 -15.57 -17.35
C ARG A 192 6.77 -15.22 -18.62
N GLU A 193 6.78 -13.93 -18.95
CA GLU A 193 7.41 -13.37 -20.15
C GLU A 193 7.82 -11.91 -19.91
N PRO A 194 8.71 -11.35 -20.74
CA PRO A 194 9.02 -9.93 -20.70
C PRO A 194 7.80 -9.06 -20.95
N ILE A 195 7.65 -7.98 -20.20
CA ILE A 195 6.50 -7.04 -20.32
C ILE A 195 7.01 -5.68 -20.78
N PRO A 196 7.11 -5.44 -22.10
CA PRO A 196 7.64 -4.18 -22.66
C PRO A 196 6.61 -3.04 -22.67
N SER A 197 5.31 -3.34 -22.53
CA SER A 197 4.24 -2.37 -22.65
C SER A 197 4.16 -1.36 -21.50
N GLY A 198 4.78 -1.66 -20.37
CA GLY A 198 4.62 -0.89 -19.14
C GLY A 198 3.21 -0.96 -18.53
N GLU A 199 2.41 -1.90 -18.99
CA GLU A 199 1.11 -2.23 -18.41
C GLU A 199 1.15 -3.64 -17.86
N ALA A 200 0.68 -3.84 -16.63
CA ALA A 200 0.59 -5.14 -16.01
C ALA A 200 -0.74 -5.30 -15.27
N VAL A 201 -1.16 -6.55 -15.15
CA VAL A 201 -2.34 -6.93 -14.38
C VAL A 201 -1.87 -7.79 -13.22
N ILE A 202 -2.24 -7.37 -12.02
CA ILE A 202 -1.99 -8.12 -10.79
C ILE A 202 -3.30 -8.86 -10.49
N SER A 203 -3.24 -10.18 -10.51
CA SER A 203 -4.31 -11.04 -10.05
C SER A 203 -3.96 -11.57 -8.67
N GLY A 204 -4.93 -11.61 -7.77
CA GLY A 204 -4.78 -12.10 -6.40
C GLY A 204 -6.14 -12.15 -5.73
N ARG A 205 -6.23 -12.78 -4.57
CA ARG A 205 -7.45 -12.76 -3.76
C ARG A 205 -7.54 -11.44 -3.00
N PHE A 206 -7.90 -10.38 -3.72
CA PHE A 206 -8.16 -9.09 -3.09
C PHE A 206 -9.54 -9.14 -2.41
N THR A 207 -9.56 -9.05 -1.08
CA THR A 207 -10.80 -8.99 -0.26
C THR A 207 -11.09 -7.55 0.13
#